data_2a9660ef37b8ec6284ce3891e6f08c67
#
_entry.id   2a9660ef37b8ec6284ce3891e6f08c67
#
_cell.length_a   1.000
_cell.length_b   1.000
_cell.length_c   1.000
_cell.angle_alpha   90.00
_cell.angle_beta   90.00
_cell.angle_gamma   90.00
#
_symmetry.space_group_name_H-M   'P 1'
#
loop_
_entity.id
_entity.type
_entity.pdbx_description
1 polymer ?
#
loop_
_entity_poly.entity_id
_entity_poly.type
_entity_poly.pdbx_seq_one_letter_code
_entity_poly.pdbx_strand_id
1 'polypeptide(L)'
;ISREDFAAYITQVSDVIAAMTKDGYPHPTAFEIETAVAFLFFKKENCDLVLLEVGMGGNLDATNIIKNTLLAVLVSISMDHIGVLGNTLEEIAENKAGIIKPSCLAVVTSPQQMSVTDILQKKAGECGCRLVVWHPEKAVISEETMDGQIFSYGEYKDIRLRLAGRYQIDNAATVLEAVDALRRSGVPIPEDAVRKGFVKVTWP
;
A
#
# COMPACT_ATOMS: atom_id res chain seq x y z
N ILE A 1 1.41 -0.54 19.14
CA ILE A 1 1.71 0.58 20.06
C ILE A 1 1.06 0.31 21.41
N SER A 2 1.77 0.53 22.52
CA SER A 2 1.19 0.45 23.87
C SER A 2 0.24 1.62 24.14
N ARG A 3 -0.64 1.49 25.14
CA ARG A 3 -1.53 2.59 25.55
C ARG A 3 -0.74 3.77 26.10
N GLU A 4 0.34 3.50 26.81
CA GLU A 4 1.25 4.48 27.41
C GLU A 4 1.99 5.26 26.32
N ASP A 5 2.55 4.57 25.32
CA ASP A 5 3.21 5.22 24.18
C ASP A 5 2.22 6.05 23.36
N PHE A 6 1.03 5.51 23.11
CA PHE A 6 -0.01 6.24 22.39
C PHE A 6 -0.39 7.54 23.13
N ALA A 7 -0.63 7.47 24.44
CA ALA A 7 -0.96 8.65 25.24
C ALA A 7 0.18 9.68 25.24
N ALA A 8 1.44 9.24 25.34
CA ALA A 8 2.59 10.14 25.30
C ALA A 8 2.72 10.86 23.96
N TYR A 9 2.53 10.14 22.83
CA TYR A 9 2.59 10.77 21.50
C TYR A 9 1.40 11.66 21.21
N ILE A 10 0.19 11.30 21.65
CA ILE A 10 -0.99 12.19 21.56
C ILE A 10 -0.72 13.49 22.30
N THR A 11 -0.13 13.44 23.49
CA THR A 11 0.22 14.66 24.25
C THR A 11 1.22 15.50 23.45
N GLN A 12 2.28 14.91 22.94
CA GLN A 12 3.29 15.60 22.13
C GLN A 12 2.68 16.25 20.88
N VAL A 13 1.82 15.52 20.16
CA VAL A 13 1.14 16.03 18.96
C VAL A 13 0.15 17.14 19.32
N SER A 14 -0.56 17.02 20.44
CA SER A 14 -1.49 18.07 20.92
C SER A 14 -0.80 19.40 21.20
N ASP A 15 0.41 19.38 21.77
CA ASP A 15 1.19 20.60 22.00
C ASP A 15 1.55 21.29 20.67
N VAL A 16 1.90 20.52 19.64
CA VAL A 16 2.17 21.04 18.30
C VAL A 16 0.90 21.59 17.65
N ILE A 17 -0.23 20.91 17.77
CA ILE A 17 -1.52 21.37 17.26
C ILE A 17 -1.92 22.69 17.89
N ALA A 18 -1.76 22.84 19.21
CA ALA A 18 -2.05 24.08 19.91
C ALA A 18 -1.21 25.26 19.39
N ALA A 19 0.08 25.03 19.09
CA ALA A 19 0.94 26.04 18.47
C ALA A 19 0.50 26.36 17.04
N MET A 20 0.24 25.36 16.20
CA MET A 20 -0.24 25.55 14.82
C MET A 20 -1.54 26.34 14.76
N THR A 21 -2.52 26.02 15.62
CA THR A 21 -3.82 26.71 15.66
C THR A 21 -3.66 28.17 16.11
N LYS A 22 -2.75 28.44 17.04
CA LYS A 22 -2.41 29.81 17.46
C LYS A 22 -1.79 30.62 16.31
N ASP A 23 -1.03 29.96 15.44
CA ASP A 23 -0.42 30.57 14.25
C ASP A 23 -1.41 30.68 13.06
N GLY A 24 -2.68 30.29 13.26
CA GLY A 24 -3.75 30.44 12.28
C GLY A 24 -3.94 29.25 11.33
N TYR A 25 -3.24 28.14 11.55
CA TYR A 25 -3.49 26.90 10.78
C TYR A 25 -4.78 26.21 11.23
N PRO A 26 -5.49 25.52 10.33
CA PRO A 26 -6.65 24.72 10.70
C PRO A 26 -6.26 23.57 11.63
N HIS A 27 -7.18 23.17 12.49
CA HIS A 27 -6.99 21.98 13.31
C HIS A 27 -6.93 20.73 12.42
N PRO A 28 -5.91 19.86 12.57
CA PRO A 28 -5.81 18.65 11.78
C PRO A 28 -6.96 17.67 12.06
N THR A 29 -7.25 16.83 11.09
CA THR A 29 -8.22 15.74 11.22
C THR A 29 -7.72 14.63 12.16
N ALA A 30 -8.62 13.79 12.63
CA ALA A 30 -8.24 12.63 13.46
C ALA A 30 -7.23 11.72 12.75
N PHE A 31 -7.44 11.47 11.45
CA PHE A 31 -6.54 10.64 10.65
C PHE A 31 -5.12 11.24 10.51
N GLU A 32 -5.00 12.56 10.33
CA GLU A 32 -3.71 13.25 10.30
C GLU A 32 -3.00 13.15 11.66
N ILE A 33 -3.73 13.28 12.76
CA ILE A 33 -3.20 13.13 14.12
C ILE A 33 -2.70 11.71 14.36
N GLU A 34 -3.51 10.70 14.04
CA GLU A 34 -3.15 9.29 14.18
C GLU A 34 -1.96 8.91 13.31
N THR A 35 -1.89 9.43 12.09
CA THR A 35 -0.75 9.26 11.19
C THR A 35 0.53 9.86 11.77
N ALA A 36 0.46 11.06 12.35
CA ALA A 36 1.60 11.68 13.02
C ALA A 36 2.10 10.84 14.21
N VAL A 37 1.17 10.35 15.03
CA VAL A 37 1.49 9.43 16.15
C VAL A 37 2.14 8.15 15.64
N ALA A 38 1.63 7.56 14.57
CA ALA A 38 2.21 6.36 13.98
C ALA A 38 3.65 6.60 13.50
N PHE A 39 3.94 7.72 12.83
CA PHE A 39 5.29 8.06 12.39
C PHE A 39 6.26 8.29 13.55
N LEU A 40 5.81 8.94 14.63
CA LEU A 40 6.61 9.08 15.85
C LEU A 40 6.95 7.73 16.48
N PHE A 41 5.97 6.83 16.51
CA PHE A 41 6.16 5.46 17.02
C PHE A 41 7.13 4.66 16.14
N PHE A 42 6.96 4.64 14.81
CA PHE A 42 7.87 3.95 13.90
C PHE A 42 9.31 4.45 14.02
N LYS A 43 9.48 5.77 14.20
CA LYS A 43 10.79 6.37 14.43
C LYS A 43 11.41 5.88 15.77
N LYS A 44 10.62 5.81 16.84
CA LYS A 44 11.08 5.30 18.16
C LYS A 44 11.52 3.85 18.07
N GLU A 45 10.71 3.01 17.41
CA GLU A 45 10.98 1.58 17.26
C GLU A 45 12.13 1.27 16.27
N ASN A 46 12.67 2.28 15.58
CA ASN A 46 13.70 2.12 14.55
C ASN A 46 13.31 1.04 13.52
N CYS A 47 12.09 1.10 13.01
CA CYS A 47 11.60 0.11 12.06
C CYS A 47 12.46 0.10 10.79
N ASP A 48 12.95 -1.08 10.38
CA ASP A 48 13.69 -1.27 9.12
C ASP A 48 12.80 -1.06 7.90
N LEU A 49 11.52 -1.43 8.01
CA LEU A 49 10.52 -1.29 6.97
C LEU A 49 9.17 -0.89 7.60
N VAL A 50 8.47 0.01 6.95
CA VAL A 50 7.11 0.41 7.33
C VAL A 50 6.17 0.16 6.16
N LEU A 51 5.07 -0.56 6.42
CA LEU A 51 3.98 -0.74 5.48
C LEU A 51 2.89 0.29 5.80
N LEU A 52 2.60 1.17 4.86
CA LEU A 52 1.58 2.21 5.00
C LEU A 52 0.40 1.93 4.07
N GLU A 53 -0.79 1.90 4.64
CA GLU A 53 -2.02 1.92 3.86
C GLU A 53 -2.50 3.36 3.71
N VAL A 54 -2.78 3.76 2.46
CA VAL A 54 -3.34 5.08 2.15
C VAL A 54 -4.78 5.15 2.65
N GLY A 55 -5.12 6.18 3.40
CA GLY A 55 -6.48 6.34 3.89
C GLY A 55 -7.46 6.69 2.76
N MET A 56 -7.10 7.67 1.93
CA MET A 56 -7.94 8.09 0.80
C MET A 56 -7.10 8.74 -0.31
N GLY A 57 -7.32 8.30 -1.55
CA GLY A 57 -6.65 8.86 -2.72
C GLY A 57 -5.18 8.48 -2.80
N GLY A 58 -4.30 9.41 -2.55
CA GLY A 58 -2.85 9.23 -2.61
C GLY A 58 -2.11 10.55 -2.50
N ASN A 59 -2.32 11.47 -3.43
CA ASN A 59 -1.54 12.70 -3.55
C ASN A 59 -1.59 13.58 -2.29
N LEU A 60 -2.76 13.76 -1.70
CA LEU A 60 -3.00 14.59 -0.52
C LEU A 60 -3.23 13.79 0.76
N ASP A 61 -3.02 12.47 0.72
CA ASP A 61 -3.19 11.64 1.90
C ASP A 61 -2.14 11.95 2.98
N ALA A 62 -2.54 11.89 4.24
CA ALA A 62 -1.64 12.19 5.36
C ALA A 62 -0.40 11.28 5.38
N THR A 63 -0.53 10.03 4.92
CA THR A 63 0.60 9.09 4.82
C THR A 63 1.60 9.49 3.73
N ASN A 64 1.19 10.32 2.77
CA ASN A 64 2.01 10.70 1.61
C ASN A 64 3.02 11.81 1.88
N ILE A 65 3.19 12.24 3.12
CA ILE A 65 4.26 13.16 3.54
C ILE A 65 5.66 12.54 3.36
N ILE A 66 5.76 11.21 3.32
CA ILE A 66 7.03 10.49 3.13
C ILE A 66 7.65 10.80 1.76
N LYS A 67 8.98 10.87 1.72
CA LYS A 67 9.75 11.17 0.49
C LYS A 67 10.54 9.97 -0.03
N ASN A 68 10.72 8.95 0.79
CA ASN A 68 11.56 7.78 0.52
C ASN A 68 10.72 6.48 0.43
N THR A 69 9.69 6.52 -0.38
CA THR A 69 8.88 5.33 -0.67
C THR A 69 9.74 4.27 -1.36
N LEU A 70 9.92 3.13 -0.71
CA LEU A 70 10.69 2.02 -1.26
C LEU A 70 9.93 1.31 -2.38
N LEU A 71 8.64 1.05 -2.17
CA LEU A 71 7.76 0.38 -3.12
C LEU A 71 6.37 1.02 -3.06
N ALA A 72 5.80 1.38 -4.20
CA ALA A 72 4.41 1.79 -4.33
C ALA A 72 3.59 0.61 -4.84
N VAL A 73 2.52 0.27 -4.12
CA VAL A 73 1.59 -0.81 -4.51
C VAL A 73 0.22 -0.20 -4.76
N LEU A 74 -0.29 -0.36 -5.97
CA LEU A 74 -1.63 0.10 -6.36
C LEU A 74 -2.47 -1.13 -6.71
N VAL A 75 -3.45 -1.41 -5.90
CA VAL A 75 -4.47 -2.44 -6.19
C VAL A 75 -5.44 -1.94 -7.26
N SER A 76 -6.50 -2.68 -7.56
CA SER A 76 -7.47 -2.29 -8.57
C SER A 76 -8.02 -0.87 -8.33
N ILE A 77 -8.02 -0.05 -9.37
CA ILE A 77 -8.55 1.31 -9.35
C ILE A 77 -9.90 1.30 -10.06
N SER A 78 -10.93 1.77 -9.37
CA SER A 78 -12.29 1.86 -9.85
C SER A 78 -12.88 3.25 -9.54
N MET A 79 -14.08 3.52 -10.04
CA MET A 79 -14.82 4.73 -9.71
C MET A 79 -15.22 4.70 -8.24
N ASP A 80 -14.45 5.37 -7.40
CA ASP A 80 -14.65 5.45 -5.96
C ASP A 80 -14.37 6.87 -5.46
N HIS A 81 -15.06 7.31 -4.40
CA HIS A 81 -14.96 8.66 -3.85
C HIS A 81 -15.12 9.77 -4.91
N ILE A 82 -16.10 9.61 -5.80
CA ILE A 82 -16.43 10.57 -6.87
C ILE A 82 -16.70 11.95 -6.26
N GLY A 83 -16.17 13.01 -6.89
CA GLY A 83 -16.26 14.38 -6.40
C GLY A 83 -15.20 14.75 -5.36
N VAL A 84 -14.51 13.77 -4.75
CA VAL A 84 -13.40 14.01 -3.82
C VAL A 84 -12.06 13.72 -4.49
N LEU A 85 -11.91 12.56 -5.13
CA LEU A 85 -10.67 12.14 -5.79
C LEU A 85 -10.64 12.49 -7.27
N GLY A 86 -11.79 12.75 -7.87
CA GLY A 86 -11.99 13.03 -9.28
C GLY A 86 -13.38 12.62 -9.75
N ASN A 87 -13.73 13.00 -10.96
CA ASN A 87 -15.03 12.68 -11.59
C ASN A 87 -14.87 11.62 -12.71
N THR A 88 -13.63 11.29 -13.06
CA THR A 88 -13.27 10.27 -14.04
C THR A 88 -12.30 9.26 -13.45
N LEU A 89 -12.20 8.10 -14.06
CA LEU A 89 -11.27 7.07 -13.63
C LEU A 89 -9.81 7.54 -13.74
N GLU A 90 -9.53 8.33 -14.77
CA GLU A 90 -8.22 8.92 -15.02
C GLU A 90 -7.81 9.90 -13.91
N GLU A 91 -8.71 10.81 -13.50
CA GLU A 91 -8.46 11.74 -12.39
C GLU A 91 -8.20 11.00 -11.07
N ILE A 92 -8.98 9.94 -10.80
CA ILE A 92 -8.78 9.08 -9.63
C ILE A 92 -7.42 8.37 -9.71
N ALA A 93 -7.05 7.86 -10.88
CA ALA A 93 -5.76 7.21 -11.11
C ALA A 93 -4.59 8.19 -10.91
N GLU A 94 -4.68 9.40 -11.43
CA GLU A 94 -3.68 10.45 -11.23
C GLU A 94 -3.50 10.79 -9.74
N ASN A 95 -4.61 10.91 -9.01
CA ASN A 95 -4.59 11.15 -7.56
C ASN A 95 -3.88 10.00 -6.81
N LYS A 96 -4.26 8.76 -7.10
CA LYS A 96 -3.63 7.56 -6.49
C LYS A 96 -2.16 7.41 -6.87
N ALA A 97 -1.78 7.76 -8.10
CA ALA A 97 -0.40 7.75 -8.56
C ALA A 97 0.52 8.73 -7.81
N GLY A 98 -0.04 9.66 -7.04
CA GLY A 98 0.70 10.59 -6.19
C GLY A 98 1.58 9.94 -5.11
N ILE A 99 1.37 8.65 -4.79
CA ILE A 99 2.24 7.89 -3.88
C ILE A 99 3.55 7.42 -4.53
N ILE A 100 3.65 7.47 -5.86
CA ILE A 100 4.85 7.10 -6.61
C ILE A 100 5.89 8.22 -6.43
N LYS A 101 7.07 7.87 -5.93
CA LYS A 101 8.15 8.82 -5.64
C LYS A 101 9.42 8.45 -6.43
N PRO A 102 10.32 9.41 -6.68
CA PRO A 102 11.58 9.13 -7.36
C PRO A 102 12.49 8.11 -6.68
N SER A 103 12.23 7.83 -5.39
CA SER A 103 12.97 6.81 -4.62
C SER A 103 12.39 5.39 -4.76
N CYS A 104 11.23 5.22 -5.40
CA CYS A 104 10.62 3.91 -5.57
C CYS A 104 11.53 2.98 -6.39
N LEU A 105 11.76 1.77 -5.89
CA LEU A 105 12.44 0.70 -6.64
C LEU A 105 11.56 0.16 -7.75
N ALA A 106 10.27 0.07 -7.48
CA ALA A 106 9.24 -0.33 -8.43
C ALA A 106 7.88 0.20 -8.02
N VAL A 107 6.98 0.26 -8.98
CA VAL A 107 5.53 0.40 -8.80
C VAL A 107 4.92 -0.95 -9.14
N VAL A 108 4.18 -1.55 -8.21
CA VAL A 108 3.48 -2.82 -8.44
C VAL A 108 1.99 -2.55 -8.49
N THR A 109 1.32 -3.09 -9.49
CA THR A 109 -0.13 -2.92 -9.64
C THR A 109 -0.82 -4.19 -10.13
N SER A 110 -2.10 -4.33 -9.81
CA SER A 110 -3.00 -5.28 -10.47
C SER A 110 -3.26 -4.84 -11.92
N PRO A 111 -3.72 -5.73 -12.82
CA PRO A 111 -4.19 -5.34 -14.13
C PRO A 111 -5.27 -4.25 -14.03
N GLN A 112 -5.12 -3.21 -14.83
CA GLN A 112 -5.99 -2.03 -14.86
C GLN A 112 -6.60 -1.84 -16.25
N GLN A 113 -7.57 -0.96 -16.36
CA GLN A 113 -7.97 -0.42 -17.68
C GLN A 113 -6.76 0.28 -18.31
N MET A 114 -6.72 0.28 -19.65
CA MET A 114 -5.56 0.80 -20.40
C MET A 114 -5.24 2.25 -20.03
N SER A 115 -6.26 3.13 -19.94
CA SER A 115 -6.07 4.53 -19.55
C SER A 115 -5.42 4.69 -18.18
N VAL A 116 -5.80 3.84 -17.22
CA VAL A 116 -5.18 3.82 -15.88
C VAL A 116 -3.74 3.32 -15.94
N THR A 117 -3.50 2.23 -16.69
CA THR A 117 -2.14 1.68 -16.86
C THR A 117 -1.20 2.72 -17.48
N ASP A 118 -1.66 3.47 -18.48
CA ASP A 118 -0.88 4.52 -19.15
C ASP A 118 -0.51 5.65 -18.18
N ILE A 119 -1.43 6.05 -17.30
CA ILE A 119 -1.17 7.05 -16.26
C ILE A 119 -0.10 6.54 -15.27
N LEU A 120 -0.25 5.30 -14.79
CA LEU A 120 0.72 4.71 -13.87
C LEU A 120 2.09 4.53 -14.52
N GLN A 121 2.12 4.10 -15.79
CA GLN A 121 3.37 3.95 -16.56
C GLN A 121 4.07 5.29 -16.76
N LYS A 122 3.31 6.33 -17.15
CA LYS A 122 3.82 7.69 -17.29
C LYS A 122 4.42 8.19 -15.99
N LYS A 123 3.66 8.08 -14.88
CA LYS A 123 4.12 8.54 -13.57
C LYS A 123 5.35 7.78 -13.07
N ALA A 124 5.37 6.46 -13.24
CA ALA A 124 6.54 5.63 -12.93
C ALA A 124 7.76 6.08 -13.73
N GLY A 125 7.60 6.33 -15.04
CA GLY A 125 8.66 6.81 -15.92
C GLY A 125 9.21 8.18 -15.49
N GLU A 126 8.33 9.13 -15.14
CA GLU A 126 8.72 10.45 -14.62
C GLU A 126 9.54 10.35 -13.32
N CYS A 127 9.25 9.34 -12.50
CA CYS A 127 9.97 9.06 -11.25
C CYS A 127 11.19 8.14 -11.43
N GLY A 128 11.47 7.66 -12.64
CA GLY A 128 12.55 6.69 -12.90
C GLY A 128 12.28 5.30 -12.32
N CYS A 129 11.02 4.97 -12.06
CA CYS A 129 10.59 3.71 -11.49
C CYS A 129 10.15 2.72 -12.56
N ARG A 130 10.29 1.42 -12.29
CA ARG A 130 9.73 0.38 -13.14
C ARG A 130 8.27 0.10 -12.73
N LEU A 131 7.34 0.05 -13.68
CA LEU A 131 6.00 -0.48 -13.47
C LEU A 131 6.02 -2.01 -13.60
N VAL A 132 5.42 -2.69 -12.65
CA VAL A 132 5.23 -4.14 -12.61
C VAL A 132 3.74 -4.43 -12.50
N VAL A 133 3.18 -5.07 -13.50
CA VAL A 133 1.80 -5.55 -13.50
C VAL A 133 1.81 -7.05 -13.33
N TRP A 134 1.04 -7.61 -12.41
CA TRP A 134 0.95 -9.05 -12.30
C TRP A 134 0.18 -9.64 -13.50
N HIS A 135 0.46 -10.90 -13.82
CA HIS A 135 0.01 -11.55 -15.03
C HIS A 135 -1.07 -12.60 -14.74
N PRO A 136 -2.36 -12.37 -15.07
CA PRO A 136 -3.45 -13.31 -14.80
C PRO A 136 -3.20 -14.73 -15.35
N GLU A 137 -2.55 -14.82 -16.49
CA GLU A 137 -2.22 -16.10 -17.14
C GLU A 137 -1.21 -16.96 -16.38
N LYS A 138 -0.49 -16.39 -15.41
CA LYS A 138 0.44 -17.12 -14.53
C LYS A 138 -0.22 -17.66 -13.28
N ALA A 139 -1.48 -17.25 -13.00
CA ALA A 139 -2.23 -17.70 -11.83
C ALA A 139 -3.04 -18.97 -12.16
N VAL A 140 -2.81 -20.01 -11.39
CA VAL A 140 -3.55 -21.28 -11.51
C VAL A 140 -4.16 -21.60 -10.16
N ILE A 141 -5.48 -21.63 -10.08
CA ILE A 141 -6.22 -21.99 -8.86
C ILE A 141 -6.44 -23.51 -8.90
N SER A 142 -5.96 -24.23 -7.89
CA SER A 142 -6.12 -25.67 -7.75
C SER A 142 -7.25 -26.04 -6.76
N GLU A 143 -7.55 -25.16 -5.81
CA GLU A 143 -8.64 -25.37 -4.83
C GLU A 143 -9.29 -24.03 -4.48
N GLU A 144 -10.62 -24.01 -4.39
CA GLU A 144 -11.40 -22.84 -3.98
C GLU A 144 -12.51 -23.29 -3.04
N THR A 145 -12.48 -22.79 -1.79
CA THR A 145 -13.45 -23.10 -0.74
C THR A 145 -13.85 -21.83 0.01
N MET A 146 -14.83 -21.93 0.90
CA MET A 146 -15.21 -20.82 1.78
C MET A 146 -14.15 -20.53 2.86
N ASP A 147 -13.26 -21.49 3.15
CA ASP A 147 -12.22 -21.37 4.17
C ASP A 147 -10.88 -20.87 3.57
N GLY A 148 -10.82 -20.69 2.25
CA GLY A 148 -9.65 -20.22 1.55
C GLY A 148 -9.41 -20.91 0.21
N GLN A 149 -8.24 -20.69 -0.35
CA GLN A 149 -7.88 -21.10 -1.70
C GLN A 149 -6.46 -21.66 -1.74
N ILE A 150 -6.18 -22.54 -2.71
CA ILE A 150 -4.83 -22.96 -3.07
C ILE A 150 -4.59 -22.52 -4.51
N PHE A 151 -3.53 -21.79 -4.73
CA PHE A 151 -3.16 -21.31 -6.06
C PHE A 151 -1.63 -21.37 -6.28
N SER A 152 -1.23 -21.35 -7.54
CA SER A 152 0.16 -21.17 -7.95
C SER A 152 0.28 -19.90 -8.79
N TYR A 153 1.39 -19.18 -8.65
CA TYR A 153 1.71 -18.00 -9.44
C TYR A 153 3.20 -17.99 -9.79
N GLY A 154 3.53 -18.06 -11.06
CA GLY A 154 4.93 -18.12 -11.49
C GLY A 154 5.68 -19.27 -10.81
N GLU A 155 6.75 -18.93 -10.10
CA GLU A 155 7.57 -19.90 -9.35
C GLU A 155 6.94 -20.33 -8.02
N TYR A 156 5.98 -19.58 -7.52
CA TYR A 156 5.27 -19.89 -6.27
C TYR A 156 4.24 -20.98 -6.52
N LYS A 157 4.52 -22.20 -6.02
CA LYS A 157 3.62 -23.34 -6.18
C LYS A 157 2.83 -23.60 -4.90
N ASP A 158 1.56 -23.96 -5.08
CA ASP A 158 0.65 -24.40 -4.00
C ASP A 158 0.62 -23.45 -2.81
N ILE A 159 0.47 -22.15 -3.09
CA ILE A 159 0.27 -21.13 -2.06
C ILE A 159 -1.10 -21.29 -1.46
N ARG A 160 -1.15 -21.51 -0.16
CA ARG A 160 -2.41 -21.59 0.61
C ARG A 160 -2.78 -20.21 1.12
N LEU A 161 -3.88 -19.65 0.61
CA LEU A 161 -4.43 -18.36 0.99
C LEU A 161 -5.70 -18.57 1.84
N ARG A 162 -5.71 -18.05 3.06
CA ARG A 162 -6.83 -18.19 4.00
C ARG A 162 -7.98 -17.20 3.76
N LEU A 163 -8.05 -16.59 2.61
CA LEU A 163 -9.13 -15.68 2.21
C LEU A 163 -9.91 -16.30 1.06
N ALA A 164 -11.23 -16.23 1.11
CA ALA A 164 -12.12 -16.70 0.06
C ALA A 164 -12.39 -15.62 -0.99
N GLY A 165 -12.73 -16.04 -2.20
CA GLY A 165 -13.10 -15.15 -3.32
C GLY A 165 -11.97 -14.88 -4.29
N ARG A 166 -12.27 -14.93 -5.58
CA ARG A 166 -11.29 -14.84 -6.67
C ARG A 166 -10.49 -13.53 -6.67
N TYR A 167 -11.10 -12.44 -6.28
CA TYR A 167 -10.40 -11.14 -6.18
C TYR A 167 -9.24 -11.17 -5.16
N GLN A 168 -9.26 -12.11 -4.21
CA GLN A 168 -8.15 -12.28 -3.27
C GLN A 168 -6.93 -12.94 -3.93
N ILE A 169 -7.12 -13.68 -5.03
CA ILE A 169 -6.00 -14.17 -5.85
C ILE A 169 -5.31 -13.00 -6.54
N ASP A 170 -6.07 -12.02 -7.03
CA ASP A 170 -5.53 -10.81 -7.65
C ASP A 170 -4.69 -10.00 -6.64
N ASN A 171 -5.21 -9.85 -5.43
CA ASN A 171 -4.49 -9.21 -4.34
C ASN A 171 -3.22 -10.00 -3.97
N ALA A 172 -3.32 -11.32 -3.85
CA ALA A 172 -2.21 -12.20 -3.52
C ALA A 172 -1.11 -12.18 -4.61
N ALA A 173 -1.48 -12.20 -5.88
CA ALA A 173 -0.54 -12.08 -6.99
C ALA A 173 0.18 -10.72 -6.98
N THR A 174 -0.55 -9.63 -6.68
CA THR A 174 0.03 -8.30 -6.49
C THR A 174 1.05 -8.30 -5.34
N VAL A 175 0.73 -8.97 -4.22
CA VAL A 175 1.66 -9.13 -3.09
C VAL A 175 2.90 -9.93 -3.49
N LEU A 176 2.77 -11.01 -4.26
CA LEU A 176 3.92 -11.81 -4.71
C LEU A 176 4.85 -11.00 -5.62
N GLU A 177 4.33 -10.21 -6.55
CA GLU A 177 5.15 -9.29 -7.35
C GLU A 177 5.82 -8.21 -6.49
N ALA A 178 5.14 -7.70 -5.45
CA ALA A 178 5.74 -6.76 -4.51
C ALA A 178 6.89 -7.41 -3.72
N VAL A 179 6.72 -8.63 -3.24
CA VAL A 179 7.78 -9.42 -2.57
C VAL A 179 8.96 -9.62 -3.51
N ASP A 180 8.72 -9.99 -4.76
CA ASP A 180 9.77 -10.18 -5.75
C ASP A 180 10.50 -8.89 -6.10
N ALA A 181 9.80 -7.77 -6.16
CA ALA A 181 10.43 -6.45 -6.35
C ALA A 181 11.35 -6.11 -5.17
N LEU A 182 10.92 -6.33 -3.94
CA LEU A 182 11.72 -6.11 -2.73
C LEU A 182 12.94 -7.04 -2.67
N ARG A 183 12.78 -8.33 -2.99
CA ARG A 183 13.89 -9.31 -3.05
C ARG A 183 14.94 -8.91 -4.07
N ARG A 184 14.52 -8.49 -5.26
CA ARG A 184 15.44 -7.99 -6.31
C ARG A 184 16.23 -6.76 -5.86
N SER A 185 15.72 -6.03 -4.89
CA SER A 185 16.39 -4.85 -4.31
C SER A 185 17.25 -5.19 -3.08
N GLY A 186 17.37 -6.47 -2.74
CA GLY A 186 18.21 -6.94 -1.64
C GLY A 186 17.50 -7.04 -0.29
N VAL A 187 16.19 -6.80 -0.21
CA VAL A 187 15.43 -7.03 1.02
C VAL A 187 15.27 -8.54 1.25
N PRO A 188 15.78 -9.09 2.37
CA PRO A 188 15.73 -10.53 2.63
C PRO A 188 14.33 -10.95 3.10
N ILE A 189 13.53 -11.50 2.19
CA ILE A 189 12.21 -12.06 2.51
C ILE A 189 12.26 -13.57 2.23
N PRO A 190 12.37 -14.44 3.24
CA PRO A 190 12.38 -15.89 3.06
C PRO A 190 11.04 -16.40 2.49
N GLU A 191 11.09 -17.49 1.71
CA GLU A 191 9.86 -18.04 1.12
C GLU A 191 8.88 -18.55 2.18
N ASP A 192 9.39 -19.13 3.25
CA ASP A 192 8.54 -19.60 4.36
C ASP A 192 7.80 -18.45 5.07
N ALA A 193 8.39 -17.25 5.12
CA ALA A 193 7.72 -16.05 5.64
C ALA A 193 6.55 -15.64 4.73
N VAL A 194 6.74 -15.69 3.42
CA VAL A 194 5.67 -15.42 2.44
C VAL A 194 4.51 -16.40 2.62
N ARG A 195 4.81 -17.72 2.63
CA ARG A 195 3.80 -18.77 2.82
C ARG A 195 3.06 -18.63 4.15
N LYS A 196 3.79 -18.37 5.23
CA LYS A 196 3.20 -18.13 6.56
C LYS A 196 2.29 -16.91 6.57
N GLY A 197 2.66 -15.85 5.86
CA GLY A 197 1.84 -14.64 5.70
C GLY A 197 0.47 -14.96 5.10
N PHE A 198 0.43 -15.65 3.98
CA PHE A 198 -0.82 -16.03 3.31
C PHE A 198 -1.71 -16.97 4.14
N VAL A 199 -1.11 -17.87 4.94
CA VAL A 199 -1.87 -18.76 5.84
C VAL A 199 -2.41 -18.03 7.07
N LYS A 200 -1.69 -16.99 7.55
CA LYS A 200 -2.06 -16.25 8.76
C LYS A 200 -2.99 -15.07 8.52
N VAL A 201 -3.12 -14.65 7.26
CA VAL A 201 -4.01 -13.52 6.95
C VAL A 201 -5.44 -13.82 7.37
N THR A 202 -6.08 -12.84 7.99
CA THR A 202 -7.50 -12.90 8.38
C THR A 202 -8.15 -11.62 7.90
N TRP A 203 -9.41 -11.70 7.52
CA TRP A 203 -10.24 -10.53 7.33
C TRP A 203 -10.70 -10.04 8.72
N PRO A 204 -10.64 -8.73 9.02
CA PRO A 204 -11.11 -8.18 10.30
C PRO A 204 -12.59 -8.40 10.53
#